data_65db55ee1745ce47a60095774f3456d8
#
_entry.id   65db55ee1745ce47a60095774f3456d8
#
_cell.length_a   1.000
_cell.length_b   1.000
_cell.length_c   1.000
_cell.angle_alpha   90.00
_cell.angle_beta   90.00
_cell.angle_gamma   90.00
#
_symmetry.space_group_name_H-M   'P 1'
#
loop_
_entity.id
_entity.type
_entity.pdbx_description
1 polymer ?
#
loop_
_entity_poly.entity_id
_entity_poly.type
_entity_poly.pdbx_seq_one_letter_code
_entity_poly.pdbx_strand_id
1 'polypeptide(L)'
;MSRRTRGRRYDPEPKLNMKKVFAVIIAILVVIMFIFVIRGFFIGDEDRDGITSLSYFASFNDNKWGIIDSNGNDVITPSYQEMMIVPNEKKDVFLCTYDVNYETGEYKTKVLNKENKEIFTEYEQVEAIQNIKDNQLWYEQNVLRVRKDGKYGIINLDGKVLVEPQYDEITAVTGIENAYKVKKDNLYGIFDNEGKQIINVEYADITNLGKDNKSGYIVKDQNNKFGIVDYSANKVLEIKYDSIEKVYGNDLYVVTENGAKKLVNKSGEDVITSGFDNITEILKNRENGVIFQRAGKYGVMNLNGEETIAPEYEELKEAKTGILIAKRAGKYGVIDMTKAEKIPFNYNSISYNEKADIYIADDENFNSTLFNSNFEAKITGILTDVDTDAGYIKIVVGDDTRFYNFRFEEKSDKDILTTNTLFLSKKDGKFGFVDKDGNVVVDYIYDDATEQNQYGYAGVKKDGKWGSIDSKGNVVQEPVYELDDYLLVDFIGRWHLGKDLNSNYYNKE
;
A
#
# COMPACT_ATOMS: atom_id res chain seq x y z
N MET A 1 -91.62 -15.72 -23.56
CA MET A 1 -90.78 -15.52 -22.37
C MET A 1 -89.35 -15.21 -22.84
N SER A 2 -88.96 -13.91 -22.83
CA SER A 2 -87.65 -13.45 -23.34
C SER A 2 -86.70 -13.32 -22.18
N ARG A 3 -85.56 -14.01 -22.21
CA ARG A 3 -84.46 -13.84 -21.29
C ARG A 3 -83.50 -12.73 -21.82
N ARG A 4 -83.47 -11.62 -21.09
CA ARG A 4 -82.46 -10.55 -21.30
C ARG A 4 -81.10 -10.96 -20.73
N THR A 5 -80.10 -11.11 -21.57
CA THR A 5 -78.68 -11.22 -21.20
C THR A 5 -78.14 -9.84 -20.87
N ARG A 6 -77.66 -9.64 -19.61
CA ARG A 6 -76.91 -8.43 -19.21
C ARG A 6 -75.49 -8.51 -19.76
N GLY A 7 -75.18 -7.62 -20.68
CA GLY A 7 -73.80 -7.39 -21.11
C GLY A 7 -72.95 -6.77 -20.00
N ARG A 8 -71.77 -7.34 -19.72
CA ARG A 8 -70.76 -6.77 -18.85
C ARG A 8 -70.21 -5.49 -19.51
N ARG A 9 -70.32 -4.37 -18.82
CA ARG A 9 -69.57 -3.16 -19.18
C ARG A 9 -68.09 -3.42 -18.93
N TYR A 10 -67.27 -3.26 -19.94
CA TYR A 10 -65.82 -3.14 -19.88
C TYR A 10 -65.48 -1.73 -19.40
N ASP A 11 -64.91 -1.58 -18.19
CA ASP A 11 -64.30 -0.32 -17.76
C ASP A 11 -63.00 -0.18 -18.52
N PRO A 12 -62.75 0.95 -19.20
CA PRO A 12 -61.48 1.16 -19.90
C PRO A 12 -60.35 1.33 -18.86
N GLU A 13 -59.29 0.58 -19.01
CA GLU A 13 -58.08 0.74 -18.20
C GLU A 13 -57.61 2.21 -18.18
N PRO A 14 -57.19 2.74 -17.04
CA PRO A 14 -56.75 4.11 -16.94
C PRO A 14 -55.51 4.34 -17.84
N LYS A 15 -55.66 5.07 -18.91
CA LYS A 15 -54.57 5.46 -19.81
C LYS A 15 -53.53 6.24 -19.02
N LEU A 16 -52.32 5.71 -18.97
CA LEU A 16 -51.16 6.36 -18.33
C LEU A 16 -50.98 7.78 -18.88
N ASN A 17 -51.07 8.78 -18.01
CA ASN A 17 -50.89 10.15 -18.43
C ASN A 17 -49.41 10.46 -18.61
N MET A 18 -48.89 10.31 -19.83
CA MET A 18 -47.47 10.50 -20.16
C MET A 18 -46.92 11.86 -19.72
N LYS A 19 -47.75 12.92 -19.64
CA LYS A 19 -47.30 14.24 -19.13
C LYS A 19 -47.00 14.19 -17.65
N LYS A 20 -47.77 13.39 -16.84
CA LYS A 20 -47.48 13.19 -15.42
C LYS A 20 -46.26 12.30 -15.21
N VAL A 21 -46.07 11.29 -16.07
CA VAL A 21 -44.87 10.44 -16.03
C VAL A 21 -43.63 11.25 -16.36
N PHE A 22 -43.66 12.09 -17.39
CA PHE A 22 -42.55 13.00 -17.70
C PHE A 22 -42.29 14.02 -16.58
N ALA A 23 -43.32 14.58 -15.95
CA ALA A 23 -43.14 15.50 -14.82
C ALA A 23 -42.49 14.81 -13.60
N VAL A 24 -42.81 13.55 -13.32
CA VAL A 24 -42.17 12.75 -12.25
C VAL A 24 -40.71 12.44 -12.58
N ILE A 25 -40.43 12.08 -13.84
CA ILE A 25 -39.04 11.83 -14.29
C ILE A 25 -38.19 13.10 -14.17
N ILE A 26 -38.71 14.26 -14.61
CA ILE A 26 -38.01 15.55 -14.48
C ILE A 26 -37.80 15.88 -12.97
N ALA A 27 -38.80 15.69 -12.11
CA ALA A 27 -38.66 15.93 -10.70
C ALA A 27 -37.57 15.01 -10.05
N ILE A 28 -37.49 13.73 -10.44
CA ILE A 28 -36.45 12.82 -10.00
C ILE A 28 -35.07 13.28 -10.50
N LEU A 29 -34.93 13.70 -11.77
CA LEU A 29 -33.69 14.22 -12.33
C LEU A 29 -33.25 15.51 -11.62
N VAL A 30 -34.18 16.41 -11.30
CA VAL A 30 -33.89 17.63 -10.50
C VAL A 30 -33.43 17.26 -9.10
N VAL A 31 -34.04 16.30 -8.43
CA VAL A 31 -33.61 15.82 -7.09
C VAL A 31 -32.21 15.17 -7.17
N ILE A 32 -31.95 14.36 -8.19
CA ILE A 32 -30.63 13.77 -8.43
C ILE A 32 -29.58 14.86 -8.70
N MET A 33 -29.91 15.83 -9.55
CA MET A 33 -29.03 16.98 -9.81
C MET A 33 -28.79 17.81 -8.54
N PHE A 34 -29.81 18.00 -7.69
CA PHE A 34 -29.69 18.68 -6.41
C PHE A 34 -28.83 17.91 -5.41
N ILE A 35 -28.91 16.56 -5.42
CA ILE A 35 -28.03 15.69 -4.62
C ILE A 35 -26.57 15.80 -5.11
N PHE A 36 -26.34 15.85 -6.43
CA PHE A 36 -25.00 16.08 -6.99
C PHE A 36 -24.45 17.48 -6.69
N VAL A 37 -25.31 18.50 -6.75
CA VAL A 37 -24.93 19.88 -6.38
C VAL A 37 -24.66 20.00 -4.87
N ILE A 38 -25.49 19.39 -4.01
CA ILE A 38 -25.27 19.33 -2.57
C ILE A 38 -24.02 18.51 -2.24
N ARG A 39 -23.78 17.38 -2.90
CA ARG A 39 -22.50 16.64 -2.76
C ARG A 39 -21.32 17.49 -3.22
N GLY A 40 -21.46 18.28 -4.29
CA GLY A 40 -20.42 19.23 -4.74
C GLY A 40 -20.18 20.38 -3.76
N PHE A 41 -21.17 20.73 -2.90
CA PHE A 41 -21.02 21.74 -1.84
C PHE A 41 -20.55 21.17 -0.49
N PHE A 42 -20.75 19.86 -0.26
CA PHE A 42 -20.33 19.16 0.96
C PHE A 42 -19.11 18.26 0.77
N ILE A 43 -18.69 18.02 -0.47
CA ILE A 43 -17.32 17.63 -0.76
C ILE A 43 -16.57 18.95 -0.77
N GLY A 44 -16.11 19.35 0.40
CA GLY A 44 -15.25 20.52 0.54
C GLY A 44 -14.07 20.39 -0.41
N ASP A 45 -13.47 21.50 -0.73
CA ASP A 45 -12.26 21.68 -1.56
C ASP A 45 -11.03 20.85 -1.09
N GLU A 46 -11.24 19.73 -0.39
CA GLU A 46 -10.18 18.90 0.18
C GLU A 46 -9.40 18.09 -0.86
N ASP A 47 -9.89 17.95 -2.10
CA ASP A 47 -9.25 17.09 -3.10
C ASP A 47 -8.79 17.80 -4.39
N ARG A 48 -8.83 19.12 -4.45
CA ARG A 48 -8.44 19.82 -5.70
C ARG A 48 -6.96 20.07 -5.85
N ASP A 49 -6.21 20.15 -4.76
CA ASP A 49 -4.80 20.53 -4.80
C ASP A 49 -3.82 19.51 -4.18
N GLY A 50 -4.26 18.29 -3.81
CA GLY A 50 -3.38 17.29 -3.19
C GLY A 50 -2.81 17.69 -1.82
N ILE A 51 -3.18 18.87 -1.31
CA ILE A 51 -2.79 19.33 0.01
C ILE A 51 -3.75 18.69 1.00
N THR A 52 -3.22 17.82 1.83
CA THR A 52 -4.01 17.25 2.88
C THR A 52 -4.15 18.23 4.04
N SER A 53 -5.28 18.16 4.70
CA SER A 53 -5.56 18.82 5.95
C SER A 53 -4.81 18.21 7.13
N LEU A 54 -3.52 17.84 6.95
CA LEU A 54 -2.68 17.40 8.06
C LEU A 54 -2.58 18.54 9.06
N SER A 55 -2.89 18.27 10.32
CA SER A 55 -2.96 19.32 11.35
C SER A 55 -1.70 19.41 12.19
N TYR A 56 -1.06 18.27 12.48
CA TYR A 56 0.04 18.22 13.44
C TYR A 56 1.19 17.36 12.95
N PHE A 57 2.42 17.84 13.21
CA PHE A 57 3.66 17.14 12.90
C PHE A 57 4.62 17.20 14.07
N ALA A 58 5.38 16.13 14.31
CA ALA A 58 6.53 16.21 15.17
C ALA A 58 7.59 17.12 14.50
N SER A 59 8.19 18.02 15.23
CA SER A 59 9.25 18.92 14.76
C SER A 59 10.50 18.77 15.60
N PHE A 60 11.67 18.96 14.98
CA PHE A 60 12.95 18.91 15.62
C PHE A 60 13.65 20.27 15.49
N ASN A 61 14.01 20.84 16.60
CA ASN A 61 14.68 22.13 16.66
C ASN A 61 15.60 22.21 17.88
N ASP A 62 16.79 22.75 17.71
CA ASP A 62 17.78 22.92 18.77
C ASP A 62 18.03 21.63 19.58
N ASN A 63 18.17 20.49 18.88
CA ASN A 63 18.32 19.14 19.44
C ASN A 63 17.16 18.67 20.34
N LYS A 64 15.96 19.22 20.14
CA LYS A 64 14.76 18.89 20.87
C LYS A 64 13.58 18.64 19.95
N TRP A 65 12.70 17.78 20.39
CA TRP A 65 11.44 17.47 19.72
C TRP A 65 10.28 18.27 20.30
N GLY A 66 9.38 18.68 19.42
CA GLY A 66 8.13 19.38 19.70
C GLY A 66 7.05 19.00 18.70
N ILE A 67 5.98 19.77 18.68
CA ILE A 67 4.86 19.61 17.73
C ILE A 67 4.58 20.95 17.06
N ILE A 68 4.41 20.93 15.73
CA ILE A 68 3.93 22.06 14.94
C ILE A 68 2.56 21.77 14.33
N ASP A 69 1.79 22.81 14.03
CA ASP A 69 0.57 22.71 13.23
C ASP A 69 0.88 22.76 11.72
N SER A 70 -0.15 22.67 10.90
CA SER A 70 -0.04 22.75 9.44
C SER A 70 0.46 24.09 8.91
N ASN A 71 0.49 25.15 9.72
CA ASN A 71 1.03 26.46 9.37
C ASN A 71 2.47 26.64 9.86
N GLY A 72 3.06 25.59 10.48
CA GLY A 72 4.39 25.64 11.05
C GLY A 72 4.49 26.36 12.39
N ASN A 73 3.38 26.67 13.05
CA ASN A 73 3.40 27.26 14.38
C ASN A 73 3.65 26.20 15.44
N ASP A 74 4.43 26.54 16.46
CA ASP A 74 4.67 25.65 17.58
C ASP A 74 3.37 25.43 18.38
N VAL A 75 2.92 24.18 18.42
CA VAL A 75 1.85 23.70 19.29
C VAL A 75 2.44 23.23 20.61
N ILE A 76 3.53 22.48 20.55
CA ILE A 76 4.38 22.14 21.69
C ILE A 76 5.79 22.58 21.34
N THR A 77 6.31 23.56 22.07
CA THR A 77 7.67 24.05 21.86
C THR A 77 8.68 22.90 22.04
N PRO A 78 9.67 22.77 21.14
CA PRO A 78 10.69 21.72 21.21
C PRO A 78 11.39 21.70 22.56
N SER A 79 11.17 20.64 23.34
CA SER A 79 11.70 20.48 24.70
C SER A 79 12.01 19.03 25.06
N TYR A 80 11.61 18.08 24.23
CA TYR A 80 11.77 16.63 24.47
C TYR A 80 13.01 16.08 23.78
N GLN A 81 13.67 15.08 24.39
CA GLN A 81 14.86 14.43 23.82
C GLN A 81 14.48 13.38 22.79
N GLU A 82 13.37 12.66 23.03
CA GLU A 82 12.90 11.61 22.14
C GLU A 82 11.86 12.15 21.17
N MET A 83 11.81 11.56 19.98
CA MET A 83 10.83 11.91 18.96
C MET A 83 9.41 11.75 19.50
N MET A 84 8.61 12.79 19.35
CA MET A 84 7.18 12.74 19.68
C MET A 84 6.41 12.00 18.58
N ILE A 85 5.52 11.10 18.99
CA ILE A 85 4.67 10.34 18.06
C ILE A 85 3.32 11.01 17.96
N VAL A 86 2.88 11.27 16.72
CA VAL A 86 1.54 11.75 16.37
C VAL A 86 0.79 10.62 15.68
N PRO A 87 0.01 9.80 16.39
CA PRO A 87 -0.65 8.63 15.80
C PRO A 87 -1.64 9.01 14.70
N ASN A 88 -2.33 10.13 14.88
CA ASN A 88 -3.27 10.69 13.93
C ASN A 88 -3.06 12.20 13.84
N GLU A 89 -2.61 12.66 12.71
CA GLU A 89 -2.29 14.07 12.47
C GLU A 89 -3.49 15.02 12.58
N LYS A 90 -4.71 14.50 12.53
CA LYS A 90 -5.97 15.25 12.68
C LYS A 90 -6.48 15.33 14.13
N LYS A 91 -5.74 14.72 15.07
CA LYS A 91 -6.10 14.67 16.50
C LYS A 91 -5.00 15.28 17.36
N ASP A 92 -5.40 16.01 18.39
CA ASP A 92 -4.50 16.64 19.35
C ASP A 92 -4.07 15.66 20.47
N VAL A 93 -3.45 14.56 20.03
CA VAL A 93 -2.95 13.49 20.89
C VAL A 93 -1.49 13.20 20.52
N PHE A 94 -0.57 13.58 21.41
CA PHE A 94 0.86 13.55 21.18
C PHE A 94 1.55 12.69 22.22
N LEU A 95 2.21 11.62 21.81
CA LEU A 95 2.91 10.74 22.72
C LEU A 95 4.36 11.18 22.88
N CYS A 96 4.76 11.30 24.13
CA CYS A 96 6.15 11.60 24.52
C CYS A 96 6.75 10.40 25.22
N THR A 97 7.94 10.00 24.77
CA THR A 97 8.79 9.06 25.49
C THR A 97 9.83 9.84 26.27
N TYR A 98 10.12 9.45 27.51
CA TYR A 98 11.09 10.11 28.36
C TYR A 98 11.70 9.11 29.38
N ASP A 99 12.73 9.53 30.11
CA ASP A 99 13.48 8.70 31.05
C ASP A 99 13.96 7.38 30.41
N VAL A 100 14.47 7.46 29.17
CA VAL A 100 14.92 6.29 28.41
C VAL A 100 16.25 5.80 28.97
N ASN A 101 16.28 4.55 29.40
CA ASN A 101 17.50 3.83 29.69
C ASN A 101 17.88 2.97 28.48
N TYR A 102 18.84 3.43 27.68
CA TYR A 102 19.29 2.74 26.47
C TYR A 102 20.02 1.41 26.70
N GLU A 103 20.46 1.14 27.96
CA GLU A 103 21.10 -0.11 28.29
C GLU A 103 20.07 -1.21 28.62
N THR A 104 19.01 -0.87 29.36
CA THR A 104 17.95 -1.81 29.75
C THR A 104 16.74 -1.80 28.83
N GLY A 105 16.60 -0.76 28.01
CA GLY A 105 15.41 -0.54 27.17
C GLY A 105 14.18 -0.06 27.95
N GLU A 106 14.35 0.32 29.22
CA GLU A 106 13.27 0.88 30.03
C GLU A 106 13.01 2.34 29.67
N TYR A 107 11.76 2.73 29.62
CA TYR A 107 11.33 4.10 29.35
C TYR A 107 9.97 4.39 29.97
N LYS A 108 9.63 5.68 30.04
CA LYS A 108 8.30 6.16 30.42
C LYS A 108 7.63 6.84 29.26
N THR A 109 6.31 6.84 29.27
CA THR A 109 5.49 7.55 28.29
C THR A 109 4.50 8.48 28.98
N LYS A 110 4.11 9.54 28.27
CA LYS A 110 2.98 10.40 28.62
C LYS A 110 2.32 10.89 27.35
N VAL A 111 1.09 11.28 27.44
CA VAL A 111 0.32 11.84 26.32
C VAL A 111 -0.03 13.29 26.62
N LEU A 112 0.22 14.15 25.65
CA LEU A 112 -0.10 15.57 25.72
C LEU A 112 -1.18 15.93 24.70
N ASN A 113 -2.00 16.91 25.03
CA ASN A 113 -2.89 17.56 24.08
C ASN A 113 -2.28 18.88 23.53
N LYS A 114 -2.98 19.57 22.64
CA LYS A 114 -2.50 20.84 22.05
C LYS A 114 -2.32 21.98 23.03
N GLU A 115 -2.93 21.93 24.21
CA GLU A 115 -2.68 22.87 25.29
C GLU A 115 -1.47 22.48 26.17
N ASN A 116 -0.66 21.51 25.70
CA ASN A 116 0.49 20.95 26.43
C ASN A 116 0.11 20.41 27.82
N LYS A 117 -1.10 19.88 27.96
CA LYS A 117 -1.58 19.24 29.18
C LYS A 117 -1.51 17.74 29.03
N GLU A 118 -1.06 17.09 30.09
CA GLU A 118 -1.05 15.64 30.17
C GLU A 118 -2.48 15.09 30.25
N ILE A 119 -2.78 14.09 29.42
CA ILE A 119 -4.05 13.37 29.35
C ILE A 119 -3.82 11.87 29.53
N PHE A 120 -4.86 11.12 29.88
CA PHE A 120 -4.84 9.68 30.15
C PHE A 120 -3.91 9.28 31.30
N THR A 121 -3.86 10.13 32.31
CA THR A 121 -2.96 10.01 33.51
C THR A 121 -3.33 8.87 34.44
N GLU A 122 -4.48 8.22 34.24
CA GLU A 122 -4.95 7.06 34.98
C GLU A 122 -4.25 5.75 34.60
N TYR A 123 -3.41 5.78 33.54
CA TYR A 123 -2.66 4.63 33.04
C TYR A 123 -1.19 4.76 33.39
N GLU A 124 -0.54 3.61 33.71
CA GLU A 124 0.90 3.50 33.96
C GLU A 124 1.74 3.82 32.72
N GLN A 125 1.20 3.47 31.55
CA GLN A 125 1.84 3.62 30.25
C GLN A 125 0.78 3.77 29.16
N VAL A 126 1.02 4.66 28.21
CA VAL A 126 0.19 4.86 27.02
C VAL A 126 1.09 4.90 25.80
N GLU A 127 0.81 4.08 24.79
CA GLU A 127 1.67 3.91 23.62
C GLU A 127 0.86 3.85 22.33
N ALA A 128 1.45 4.36 21.25
CA ALA A 128 0.96 4.09 19.90
C ALA A 128 1.26 2.65 19.51
N ILE A 129 0.33 1.99 18.84
CA ILE A 129 0.52 0.62 18.36
C ILE A 129 1.23 0.68 17.00
N GLN A 130 2.42 0.12 16.93
CA GLN A 130 3.19 0.01 15.68
C GLN A 130 2.71 -1.14 14.82
N ASN A 131 2.72 -0.95 13.51
CA ASN A 131 2.46 -1.98 12.52
C ASN A 131 3.47 -1.88 11.37
N ILE A 132 3.68 -2.95 10.61
CA ILE A 132 4.63 -3.02 9.51
C ILE A 132 3.98 -3.70 8.30
N LYS A 133 4.11 -3.08 7.11
CA LYS A 133 3.73 -3.67 5.83
C LYS A 133 4.77 -3.29 4.78
N ASP A 134 5.24 -4.27 4.02
CA ASP A 134 6.21 -4.08 2.93
C ASP A 134 7.48 -3.28 3.35
N ASN A 135 7.96 -3.54 4.56
CA ASN A 135 9.06 -2.85 5.25
C ASN A 135 8.78 -1.36 5.60
N GLN A 136 7.54 -0.91 5.45
CA GLN A 136 7.12 0.40 5.94
C GLN A 136 6.48 0.25 7.32
N LEU A 137 6.95 1.06 8.25
CA LEU A 137 6.42 1.14 9.61
C LEU A 137 5.41 2.28 9.68
N TRP A 138 4.25 2.02 10.32
CA TRP A 138 3.27 3.06 10.65
C TRP A 138 2.71 2.84 12.05
N TYR A 139 1.97 3.81 12.54
CA TYR A 139 1.22 3.70 13.78
C TYR A 139 -0.27 3.59 13.50
N GLU A 140 -0.97 2.73 14.26
CA GLU A 140 -2.43 2.63 14.19
C GLU A 140 -3.06 3.96 14.59
N GLN A 141 -3.90 4.54 13.72
CA GLN A 141 -4.32 5.94 13.81
C GLN A 141 -5.48 6.20 14.77
N ASN A 142 -6.21 5.15 15.17
CA ASN A 142 -7.48 5.31 15.88
C ASN A 142 -7.45 4.87 17.34
N VAL A 143 -6.36 4.23 17.76
CA VAL A 143 -6.27 3.60 19.08
C VAL A 143 -4.91 3.78 19.71
N LEU A 144 -4.88 3.65 21.03
CA LEU A 144 -3.66 3.58 21.86
C LEU A 144 -3.70 2.33 22.70
N ARG A 145 -2.54 1.74 22.91
CA ARG A 145 -2.34 0.70 23.90
C ARG A 145 -2.09 1.36 25.25
N VAL A 146 -2.80 0.92 26.26
CA VAL A 146 -2.66 1.41 27.63
C VAL A 146 -2.29 0.28 28.56
N ARG A 147 -1.56 0.61 29.65
CA ARG A 147 -1.21 -0.33 30.72
C ARG A 147 -1.77 0.16 32.05
N LYS A 148 -2.45 -0.74 32.78
CA LYS A 148 -2.97 -0.50 34.10
C LYS A 148 -2.89 -1.78 34.92
N ASP A 149 -2.42 -1.68 36.16
CA ASP A 149 -2.19 -2.82 37.07
C ASP A 149 -1.35 -3.94 36.41
N GLY A 150 -0.35 -3.51 35.58
CA GLY A 150 0.53 -4.40 34.86
C GLY A 150 -0.09 -5.12 33.65
N LYS A 151 -1.35 -4.84 33.29
CA LYS A 151 -2.06 -5.44 32.16
C LYS A 151 -2.34 -4.41 31.07
N TYR A 152 -2.38 -4.88 29.81
CA TYR A 152 -2.63 -4.06 28.64
C TYR A 152 -4.11 -4.05 28.25
N GLY A 153 -4.56 -2.89 27.78
CA GLY A 153 -5.86 -2.62 27.17
C GLY A 153 -5.74 -1.72 25.97
N ILE A 154 -6.85 -1.35 25.37
CA ILE A 154 -6.94 -0.42 24.22
C ILE A 154 -7.94 0.66 24.55
N ILE A 155 -7.57 1.91 24.28
CA ILE A 155 -8.46 3.06 24.27
C ILE A 155 -8.49 3.69 22.88
N ASN A 156 -9.55 4.42 22.55
CA ASN A 156 -9.51 5.33 21.40
C ASN A 156 -8.79 6.65 21.75
N LEU A 157 -8.59 7.51 20.76
CA LEU A 157 -7.89 8.80 20.98
C LEU A 157 -8.69 9.80 21.83
N ASP A 158 -9.96 9.55 22.09
CA ASP A 158 -10.80 10.36 22.98
C ASP A 158 -10.80 9.81 24.43
N GLY A 159 -10.02 8.74 24.70
CA GLY A 159 -9.90 8.11 26.02
C GLY A 159 -10.98 7.08 26.35
N LYS A 160 -11.88 6.74 25.40
CA LYS A 160 -12.88 5.69 25.63
C LYS A 160 -12.20 4.33 25.62
N VAL A 161 -12.42 3.54 26.67
CA VAL A 161 -11.95 2.15 26.75
C VAL A 161 -12.69 1.31 25.71
N LEU A 162 -11.91 0.67 24.83
CA LEU A 162 -12.38 -0.26 23.80
C LEU A 162 -12.13 -1.70 24.24
N VAL A 163 -10.96 -1.96 24.84
CA VAL A 163 -10.58 -3.26 25.40
C VAL A 163 -10.05 -3.02 26.80
N GLU A 164 -10.68 -3.62 27.80
CA GLU A 164 -10.29 -3.48 29.20
C GLU A 164 -8.86 -3.98 29.44
N PRO A 165 -8.07 -3.29 30.32
CA PRO A 165 -6.74 -3.75 30.70
C PRO A 165 -6.78 -5.08 31.45
N GLN A 166 -6.56 -6.18 30.74
CA GLN A 166 -6.55 -7.54 31.28
C GLN A 166 -5.62 -8.48 30.54
N TYR A 167 -4.95 -8.01 29.51
CA TYR A 167 -4.11 -8.81 28.61
C TYR A 167 -2.64 -8.69 28.98
N ASP A 168 -1.88 -9.77 28.75
CA ASP A 168 -0.43 -9.82 28.99
C ASP A 168 0.35 -9.06 27.94
N GLU A 169 -0.21 -8.98 26.73
CA GLU A 169 0.39 -8.32 25.57
C GLU A 169 -0.69 -7.89 24.57
N ILE A 170 -0.49 -6.76 23.91
CA ILE A 170 -1.30 -6.32 22.78
C ILE A 170 -0.37 -5.78 21.69
N THR A 171 -0.48 -6.29 20.47
CA THR A 171 0.27 -5.87 19.29
C THR A 171 -0.66 -5.73 18.09
N ALA A 172 -0.25 -5.00 17.05
CA ALA A 172 -0.96 -5.07 15.77
C ALA A 172 -0.78 -6.45 15.12
N VAL A 173 -1.75 -6.86 14.32
CA VAL A 173 -1.52 -7.96 13.37
C VAL A 173 -0.74 -7.42 12.19
N THR A 174 0.48 -7.92 12.00
CA THR A 174 1.40 -7.43 10.98
C THR A 174 0.75 -7.33 9.60
N GLY A 175 0.76 -6.13 9.03
CA GLY A 175 0.25 -5.83 7.69
C GLY A 175 -1.27 -5.65 7.59
N ILE A 176 -2.02 -5.76 8.69
CA ILE A 176 -3.47 -5.56 8.74
C ILE A 176 -3.79 -4.38 9.64
N GLU A 177 -4.37 -3.34 9.07
CA GLU A 177 -4.84 -2.18 9.81
C GLU A 177 -6.06 -2.52 10.68
N ASN A 178 -6.14 -1.88 11.84
CA ASN A 178 -7.28 -2.00 12.75
C ASN A 178 -7.54 -3.44 13.25
N ALA A 179 -6.50 -4.27 13.33
CA ALA A 179 -6.56 -5.61 13.88
C ALA A 179 -5.49 -5.78 14.97
N TYR A 180 -5.93 -6.04 16.21
CA TYR A 180 -5.06 -6.09 17.39
C TYR A 180 -5.03 -7.48 17.98
N LYS A 181 -3.85 -8.10 17.94
CA LYS A 181 -3.61 -9.40 18.56
C LYS A 181 -3.37 -9.22 20.06
N VAL A 182 -4.21 -9.83 20.85
CA VAL A 182 -4.13 -9.84 22.31
C VAL A 182 -3.66 -11.20 22.80
N LYS A 183 -2.90 -11.19 23.90
CA LYS A 183 -2.42 -12.40 24.59
C LYS A 183 -2.93 -12.42 26.02
N LYS A 184 -3.47 -13.57 26.45
CA LYS A 184 -3.84 -13.83 27.83
C LYS A 184 -3.63 -15.32 28.13
N ASP A 185 -2.93 -15.62 29.23
CA ASP A 185 -2.65 -17.00 29.65
C ASP A 185 -2.00 -17.84 28.52
N ASN A 186 -1.07 -17.22 27.75
CA ASN A 186 -0.39 -17.80 26.60
C ASN A 186 -1.31 -18.14 25.40
N LEU A 187 -2.54 -17.68 25.38
CA LEU A 187 -3.45 -17.79 24.26
C LEU A 187 -3.68 -16.44 23.59
N TYR A 188 -3.96 -16.48 22.31
CA TYR A 188 -4.13 -15.31 21.47
C TYR A 188 -5.56 -15.21 20.92
N GLY A 189 -6.02 -13.99 20.77
CA GLY A 189 -7.25 -13.59 20.09
C GLY A 189 -7.05 -12.29 19.34
N ILE A 190 -8.09 -11.81 18.65
CA ILE A 190 -8.04 -10.56 17.87
C ILE A 190 -9.23 -9.68 18.21
N PHE A 191 -8.95 -8.37 18.37
CA PHE A 191 -9.93 -7.30 18.46
C PHE A 191 -9.77 -6.33 17.30
N ASP A 192 -10.86 -5.65 16.93
CA ASP A 192 -10.84 -4.55 15.97
C ASP A 192 -10.70 -3.19 16.68
N ASN A 193 -10.69 -2.12 15.87
CA ASN A 193 -10.58 -0.72 16.35
C ASN A 193 -11.86 -0.18 17.01
N GLU A 194 -12.94 -0.94 17.05
CA GLU A 194 -14.17 -0.63 17.81
C GLU A 194 -14.22 -1.35 19.15
N GLY A 195 -13.24 -2.22 19.42
CA GLY A 195 -13.16 -3.06 20.59
C GLY A 195 -14.02 -4.33 20.51
N LYS A 196 -14.46 -4.69 19.30
CA LYS A 196 -15.15 -5.95 19.06
C LYS A 196 -14.15 -7.09 18.98
N GLN A 197 -14.40 -8.13 19.75
CA GLN A 197 -13.62 -9.37 19.66
C GLN A 197 -13.98 -10.10 18.38
N ILE A 198 -13.01 -10.18 17.45
CA ILE A 198 -13.14 -10.88 16.17
C ILE A 198 -12.80 -12.35 16.34
N ILE A 199 -11.69 -12.65 17.00
CA ILE A 199 -11.26 -14.02 17.29
C ILE A 199 -11.15 -14.18 18.80
N ASN A 200 -11.73 -15.26 19.33
CA ASN A 200 -11.64 -15.61 20.76
C ASN A 200 -10.18 -15.84 21.16
N VAL A 201 -9.89 -15.57 22.45
CA VAL A 201 -8.56 -15.83 23.04
C VAL A 201 -8.46 -17.32 23.38
N GLU A 202 -8.20 -18.15 22.38
CA GLU A 202 -8.19 -19.61 22.49
C GLU A 202 -7.08 -20.29 21.68
N TYR A 203 -6.40 -19.56 20.83
CA TYR A 203 -5.36 -20.10 19.94
C TYR A 203 -3.96 -19.97 20.53
N ALA A 204 -3.11 -20.98 20.29
CA ALA A 204 -1.70 -20.95 20.69
C ALA A 204 -0.90 -19.95 19.84
N ASP A 205 -1.36 -19.61 18.63
CA ASP A 205 -0.84 -18.52 17.81
C ASP A 205 -1.85 -18.11 16.73
N ILE A 206 -1.71 -16.85 16.27
CA ILE A 206 -2.49 -16.31 15.14
C ILE A 206 -1.54 -15.49 14.28
N THR A 207 -1.50 -15.77 12.98
CA THR A 207 -0.69 -15.03 12.02
C THR A 207 -1.53 -14.63 10.81
N ASN A 208 -1.12 -13.57 10.12
CA ASN A 208 -1.80 -13.17 8.89
C ASN A 208 -1.47 -14.17 7.77
N LEU A 209 -2.48 -14.65 7.05
CA LEU A 209 -2.29 -15.55 5.91
C LEU A 209 -1.68 -14.83 4.69
N GLY A 210 -1.93 -13.53 4.53
CA GLY A 210 -1.48 -12.77 3.38
C GLY A 210 -1.26 -11.28 3.66
N LYS A 211 -0.79 -10.58 2.64
CA LYS A 211 -0.52 -9.14 2.71
C LYS A 211 -1.75 -8.26 2.41
N ASP A 212 -2.90 -8.87 2.20
CA ASP A 212 -4.15 -8.18 1.87
C ASP A 212 -5.24 -8.47 2.91
N ASN A 213 -6.25 -7.59 2.96
CA ASN A 213 -7.38 -7.71 3.89
C ASN A 213 -8.42 -8.76 3.46
N LYS A 214 -8.08 -9.69 2.56
CA LYS A 214 -9.04 -10.67 2.01
C LYS A 214 -8.68 -12.12 2.31
N SER A 215 -7.43 -12.37 2.74
CA SER A 215 -6.90 -13.73 2.86
C SER A 215 -7.25 -14.44 4.19
N GLY A 216 -7.39 -13.70 5.30
CA GLY A 216 -7.70 -14.24 6.61
C GLY A 216 -6.47 -14.54 7.48
N TYR A 217 -6.69 -15.35 8.53
CA TYR A 217 -5.65 -15.68 9.52
C TYR A 217 -5.35 -17.17 9.51
N ILE A 218 -4.06 -17.51 9.63
CA ILE A 218 -3.65 -18.84 10.05
C ILE A 218 -3.76 -18.89 11.56
N VAL A 219 -4.52 -19.85 12.08
CA VAL A 219 -4.68 -20.10 13.51
C VAL A 219 -4.02 -21.41 13.88
N LYS A 220 -3.38 -21.44 15.06
CA LYS A 220 -2.71 -22.62 15.61
C LYS A 220 -3.36 -23.02 16.92
N ASP A 221 -3.76 -24.24 17.06
CA ASP A 221 -4.34 -24.75 18.32
C ASP A 221 -3.24 -25.14 19.35
N GLN A 222 -3.65 -25.52 20.54
CA GLN A 222 -2.77 -25.96 21.61
C GLN A 222 -2.09 -27.32 21.34
N ASN A 223 -2.55 -28.08 20.33
CA ASN A 223 -1.95 -29.34 19.86
C ASN A 223 -0.95 -29.10 18.71
N ASN A 224 -0.58 -27.84 18.44
CA ASN A 224 0.27 -27.45 17.35
C ASN A 224 -0.29 -27.76 15.95
N LYS A 225 -1.61 -27.84 15.80
CA LYS A 225 -2.26 -27.98 14.50
C LYS A 225 -2.73 -26.64 13.98
N PHE A 226 -2.62 -26.46 12.67
CA PHE A 226 -2.94 -25.23 11.95
C PHE A 226 -4.26 -25.38 11.18
N GLY A 227 -4.98 -24.27 11.10
CA GLY A 227 -6.16 -24.07 10.25
C GLY A 227 -6.22 -22.65 9.74
N ILE A 228 -7.26 -22.32 8.98
CA ILE A 228 -7.48 -20.96 8.46
C ILE A 228 -8.89 -20.51 8.86
N VAL A 229 -8.98 -19.26 9.34
CA VAL A 229 -10.22 -18.51 9.51
C VAL A 229 -10.18 -17.23 8.66
N ASP A 230 -11.32 -16.76 8.18
CA ASP A 230 -11.43 -15.47 7.53
C ASP A 230 -11.35 -14.32 8.55
N TYR A 231 -11.36 -13.06 8.08
CA TYR A 231 -11.30 -11.88 8.94
C TYR A 231 -12.56 -11.66 9.80
N SER A 232 -13.61 -12.49 9.62
CA SER A 232 -14.81 -12.53 10.44
C SER A 232 -14.85 -13.75 11.37
N ALA A 233 -13.73 -14.48 11.49
CA ALA A 233 -13.57 -15.73 12.25
C ALA A 233 -14.39 -16.91 11.71
N ASN A 234 -14.90 -16.86 10.48
CA ASN A 234 -15.51 -18.04 9.88
C ASN A 234 -14.41 -19.02 9.47
N LYS A 235 -14.64 -20.29 9.74
CA LYS A 235 -13.71 -21.35 9.38
C LYS A 235 -13.59 -21.48 7.85
N VAL A 236 -12.35 -21.42 7.36
CA VAL A 236 -11.99 -21.66 5.95
C VAL A 236 -11.38 -23.04 5.81
N LEU A 237 -10.36 -23.37 6.63
CA LEU A 237 -9.78 -24.71 6.71
C LEU A 237 -9.85 -25.23 8.14
N GLU A 238 -10.13 -26.53 8.28
CA GLU A 238 -10.11 -27.23 9.56
C GLU A 238 -8.73 -27.13 10.24
N ILE A 239 -8.72 -27.08 11.58
CA ILE A 239 -7.49 -27.10 12.37
C ILE A 239 -7.03 -28.55 12.54
N LYS A 240 -6.25 -29.02 11.58
CA LYS A 240 -5.75 -30.42 11.55
C LYS A 240 -4.37 -30.58 10.94
N TYR A 241 -3.88 -29.54 10.25
CA TYR A 241 -2.64 -29.59 9.48
C TYR A 241 -1.42 -29.37 10.36
N ASP A 242 -0.28 -29.99 10.00
CA ASP A 242 1.02 -29.80 10.63
C ASP A 242 1.64 -28.46 10.25
N SER A 243 1.37 -27.99 9.03
CA SER A 243 1.70 -26.66 8.55
C SER A 243 0.76 -26.25 7.41
N ILE A 244 0.65 -24.92 7.22
CA ILE A 244 -0.04 -24.32 6.08
C ILE A 244 0.92 -23.31 5.47
N GLU A 245 1.21 -23.48 4.17
CA GLU A 245 2.01 -22.57 3.39
C GLU A 245 1.12 -21.88 2.38
N LYS A 246 1.30 -20.56 2.21
CA LYS A 246 0.49 -19.80 1.26
C LYS A 246 0.82 -20.19 -0.16
N VAL A 247 -0.22 -20.51 -0.94
CA VAL A 247 -0.14 -20.52 -2.41
C VAL A 247 -0.80 -19.25 -2.93
N TYR A 248 -0.23 -18.65 -3.95
CA TYR A 248 -0.76 -17.45 -4.58
C TYR A 248 -2.12 -17.75 -5.21
N GLY A 249 -3.19 -17.14 -4.66
CA GLY A 249 -4.58 -17.34 -5.07
C GLY A 249 -5.46 -17.66 -3.85
N ASN A 250 -6.71 -17.16 -3.82
CA ASN A 250 -7.52 -17.11 -2.60
C ASN A 250 -8.22 -18.43 -2.23
N ASP A 251 -7.91 -19.56 -2.88
CA ASP A 251 -8.70 -20.78 -2.71
C ASP A 251 -7.90 -22.09 -2.84
N LEU A 252 -6.57 -22.02 -2.94
CA LEU A 252 -5.67 -23.18 -2.91
C LEU A 252 -4.56 -22.98 -1.87
N TYR A 253 -4.26 -24.02 -1.11
CA TYR A 253 -3.27 -23.98 -0.04
C TYR A 253 -2.36 -25.20 -0.11
N VAL A 254 -1.05 -24.99 0.08
CA VAL A 254 -0.12 -26.07 0.34
C VAL A 254 -0.17 -26.36 1.84
N VAL A 255 -0.53 -27.56 2.19
CA VAL A 255 -0.62 -28.02 3.57
C VAL A 255 0.25 -29.25 3.79
N THR A 256 0.78 -29.40 5.00
CA THR A 256 1.35 -30.68 5.45
C THR A 256 0.36 -31.35 6.38
N GLU A 257 0.03 -32.59 6.13
CA GLU A 257 -0.84 -33.42 6.98
C GLU A 257 -0.18 -34.78 7.17
N ASN A 258 0.08 -35.16 8.43
CA ASN A 258 0.81 -36.37 8.79
C ASN A 258 2.18 -36.52 8.08
N GLY A 259 2.89 -35.40 7.96
CA GLY A 259 4.20 -35.33 7.33
C GLY A 259 4.19 -35.34 5.78
N ALA A 260 3.03 -35.45 5.13
CA ALA A 260 2.90 -35.41 3.68
C ALA A 260 2.40 -34.04 3.22
N LYS A 261 3.11 -33.42 2.25
CA LYS A 261 2.66 -32.19 1.59
C LYS A 261 1.62 -32.48 0.52
N LYS A 262 0.58 -31.65 0.46
CA LYS A 262 -0.47 -31.70 -0.54
C LYS A 262 -1.03 -30.31 -0.81
N LEU A 263 -1.62 -30.14 -2.01
CA LEU A 263 -2.40 -28.97 -2.38
C LEU A 263 -3.88 -29.27 -2.07
N VAL A 264 -4.53 -28.38 -1.33
CA VAL A 264 -5.95 -28.47 -1.02
C VAL A 264 -6.69 -27.22 -1.48
N ASN A 265 -7.99 -27.38 -1.78
CA ASN A 265 -8.86 -26.24 -2.06
C ASN A 265 -9.37 -25.59 -0.73
N LYS A 266 -10.12 -24.50 -0.86
CA LYS A 266 -10.69 -23.78 0.30
C LYS A 266 -11.64 -24.60 1.18
N SER A 267 -12.17 -25.71 0.66
CA SER A 267 -13.00 -26.66 1.43
C SER A 267 -12.17 -27.74 2.12
N GLY A 268 -10.83 -27.72 1.95
CA GLY A 268 -9.93 -28.73 2.49
C GLY A 268 -9.91 -30.04 1.72
N GLU A 269 -10.46 -30.07 0.51
CA GLU A 269 -10.43 -31.25 -0.38
C GLU A 269 -9.08 -31.31 -1.10
N ASP A 270 -8.55 -32.52 -1.21
CA ASP A 270 -7.28 -32.78 -1.87
C ASP A 270 -7.38 -32.48 -3.38
N VAL A 271 -6.44 -31.64 -3.88
CA VAL A 271 -6.30 -31.30 -5.31
C VAL A 271 -5.10 -32.05 -5.90
N ILE A 272 -3.91 -31.91 -5.26
CA ILE A 272 -2.73 -32.67 -5.62
C ILE A 272 -2.16 -33.26 -4.33
N THR A 273 -1.97 -34.59 -4.30
CA THR A 273 -1.60 -35.32 -3.07
C THR A 273 -0.13 -35.72 -3.00
N SER A 274 0.61 -35.63 -4.11
CA SER A 274 1.99 -36.08 -4.18
C SER A 274 2.71 -35.56 -5.43
N GLY A 275 3.99 -35.91 -5.58
CA GLY A 275 4.77 -35.63 -6.80
C GLY A 275 5.52 -34.30 -6.77
N PHE A 276 5.55 -33.60 -5.62
CA PHE A 276 6.27 -32.35 -5.44
C PHE A 276 6.87 -32.23 -4.01
N ASP A 277 7.94 -31.47 -3.91
CA ASP A 277 8.51 -31.03 -2.64
C ASP A 277 7.90 -29.70 -2.20
N ASN A 278 7.53 -28.85 -3.18
CA ASN A 278 6.85 -27.59 -2.96
C ASN A 278 6.04 -27.15 -4.20
N ILE A 279 5.05 -26.29 -3.99
CA ILE A 279 4.33 -25.55 -5.02
C ILE A 279 4.60 -24.08 -4.80
N THR A 280 5.13 -23.39 -5.82
CA THR A 280 5.58 -22.00 -5.68
C THR A 280 4.61 -21.00 -6.27
N GLU A 281 3.85 -21.41 -7.30
CA GLU A 281 2.93 -20.50 -8.00
C GLU A 281 1.76 -21.26 -8.60
N ILE A 282 0.57 -20.64 -8.59
CA ILE A 282 -0.59 -21.07 -9.38
C ILE A 282 -0.58 -20.24 -10.66
N LEU A 283 -0.62 -20.91 -11.82
CA LEU A 283 -0.59 -20.22 -13.10
C LEU A 283 -1.84 -19.35 -13.30
N LYS A 284 -1.68 -18.20 -13.96
CA LYS A 284 -2.74 -17.21 -14.24
C LYS A 284 -3.95 -17.87 -14.94
N ASN A 285 -3.70 -18.75 -15.91
CA ASN A 285 -4.73 -19.68 -16.36
C ASN A 285 -4.66 -20.95 -15.51
N ARG A 286 -5.59 -21.11 -14.58
CA ARG A 286 -5.63 -22.26 -13.65
C ARG A 286 -5.70 -23.63 -14.31
N GLU A 287 -6.27 -23.73 -15.52
CA GLU A 287 -6.28 -24.96 -16.30
C GLU A 287 -4.86 -25.44 -16.64
N ASN A 288 -3.90 -24.51 -16.73
CA ASN A 288 -2.49 -24.84 -16.92
C ASN A 288 -1.83 -25.39 -15.65
N GLY A 289 -2.42 -25.18 -14.48
CA GLY A 289 -1.99 -25.80 -13.23
C GLY A 289 -1.09 -24.92 -12.35
N VAL A 290 -0.01 -25.50 -11.86
CA VAL A 290 0.88 -24.92 -10.85
C VAL A 290 2.34 -25.10 -11.24
N ILE A 291 3.18 -24.16 -10.83
CA ILE A 291 4.62 -24.35 -10.83
C ILE A 291 5.00 -25.11 -9.56
N PHE A 292 5.63 -26.25 -9.71
CA PHE A 292 6.08 -27.10 -8.61
C PHE A 292 7.60 -27.28 -8.62
N GLN A 293 8.12 -27.60 -7.45
CA GLN A 293 9.52 -27.97 -7.25
C GLN A 293 9.60 -29.45 -6.86
N ARG A 294 10.58 -30.15 -7.43
CA ARG A 294 10.97 -31.51 -7.04
C ARG A 294 12.48 -31.72 -7.25
N ALA A 295 13.13 -32.23 -6.21
CA ALA A 295 14.59 -32.43 -6.19
C ALA A 295 15.38 -31.14 -6.56
N GLY A 296 14.92 -29.98 -6.09
CA GLY A 296 15.55 -28.68 -6.34
C GLY A 296 15.34 -28.12 -7.76
N LYS A 297 14.56 -28.77 -8.62
CA LYS A 297 14.22 -28.31 -9.96
C LYS A 297 12.73 -27.96 -10.07
N TYR A 298 12.42 -27.02 -10.95
CA TYR A 298 11.08 -26.51 -11.17
C TYR A 298 10.48 -27.06 -12.48
N GLY A 299 9.20 -27.37 -12.44
CA GLY A 299 8.38 -27.80 -13.55
C GLY A 299 6.95 -27.25 -13.42
N VAL A 300 6.07 -27.69 -14.31
CA VAL A 300 4.63 -27.36 -14.27
C VAL A 300 3.85 -28.67 -14.24
N MET A 301 2.83 -28.73 -13.36
CA MET A 301 1.83 -29.80 -13.36
C MET A 301 0.42 -29.21 -13.37
N ASN A 302 -0.52 -29.90 -14.02
CA ASN A 302 -1.92 -29.53 -13.98
C ASN A 302 -2.55 -29.87 -12.61
N LEU A 303 -3.77 -29.42 -12.37
CA LEU A 303 -4.46 -29.66 -11.09
C LEU A 303 -4.88 -31.13 -10.88
N ASN A 304 -4.72 -32.02 -11.88
CA ASN A 304 -4.84 -33.46 -11.71
C ASN A 304 -3.54 -34.13 -11.28
N GLY A 305 -2.46 -33.36 -11.11
CA GLY A 305 -1.13 -33.86 -10.73
C GLY A 305 -0.31 -34.43 -11.91
N GLU A 306 -0.71 -34.16 -13.15
CA GLU A 306 0.04 -34.62 -14.36
C GLU A 306 1.07 -33.54 -14.74
N GLU A 307 2.31 -33.96 -14.95
CA GLU A 307 3.41 -33.09 -15.37
C GLU A 307 3.23 -32.64 -16.82
N THR A 308 3.06 -31.33 -17.03
CA THR A 308 3.02 -30.72 -18.36
C THR A 308 4.41 -30.22 -18.78
N ILE A 309 5.22 -29.81 -17.82
CA ILE A 309 6.64 -29.49 -17.96
C ILE A 309 7.40 -30.25 -16.86
N ALA A 310 8.30 -31.13 -17.22
CA ALA A 310 9.13 -31.88 -16.26
C ALA A 310 9.96 -30.91 -15.40
N PRO A 311 10.31 -31.27 -14.12
CA PRO A 311 11.12 -30.45 -13.25
C PRO A 311 12.60 -30.47 -13.66
N GLU A 312 12.95 -29.64 -14.63
CA GLU A 312 14.29 -29.53 -15.23
C GLU A 312 14.93 -28.14 -15.06
N TYR A 313 14.15 -27.11 -14.77
CA TYR A 313 14.62 -25.75 -14.65
C TYR A 313 15.16 -25.42 -13.23
N GLU A 314 16.15 -24.53 -13.16
CA GLU A 314 16.72 -24.03 -11.90
C GLU A 314 15.80 -23.01 -11.22
N GLU A 315 15.08 -22.25 -12.04
CA GLU A 315 14.03 -21.33 -11.65
C GLU A 315 12.94 -21.31 -12.72
N LEU A 316 11.71 -21.10 -12.32
CA LEU A 316 10.56 -20.99 -13.22
C LEU A 316 9.53 -20.07 -12.60
N LYS A 317 9.02 -19.11 -13.37
CA LYS A 317 8.01 -18.14 -12.94
C LYS A 317 7.12 -17.76 -14.12
N GLU A 318 5.83 -17.60 -13.89
CA GLU A 318 4.93 -17.09 -14.94
C GLU A 318 5.08 -15.58 -15.08
N ALA A 319 5.44 -15.09 -16.27
CA ALA A 319 5.46 -13.69 -16.61
C ALA A 319 4.07 -13.21 -17.07
N LYS A 320 3.55 -13.86 -18.09
CA LYS A 320 2.25 -13.60 -18.71
C LYS A 320 1.55 -14.94 -18.91
N THR A 321 0.23 -14.95 -18.99
CA THR A 321 -0.53 -16.20 -19.17
C THR A 321 0.07 -17.15 -20.19
N GLY A 322 0.54 -18.30 -19.74
CA GLY A 322 1.17 -19.34 -20.56
C GLY A 322 2.60 -19.02 -21.06
N ILE A 323 3.22 -17.95 -20.54
CA ILE A 323 4.60 -17.56 -20.84
C ILE A 323 5.42 -17.56 -19.55
N LEU A 324 6.51 -18.31 -19.56
CA LEU A 324 7.33 -18.56 -18.39
C LEU A 324 8.73 -17.98 -18.57
N ILE A 325 9.22 -17.27 -17.56
CA ILE A 325 10.64 -16.98 -17.40
C ILE A 325 11.26 -18.18 -16.73
N ALA A 326 12.28 -18.75 -17.37
CA ALA A 326 12.94 -19.97 -16.92
C ALA A 326 14.45 -19.77 -16.82
N LYS A 327 15.08 -20.49 -15.89
CA LYS A 327 16.53 -20.55 -15.77
C LYS A 327 17.05 -21.97 -16.04
N ARG A 328 18.03 -22.08 -16.91
CA ARG A 328 18.69 -23.33 -17.27
C ARG A 328 20.18 -23.11 -17.50
N ALA A 329 21.02 -23.97 -16.92
CA ALA A 329 22.47 -23.82 -16.97
C ALA A 329 22.99 -22.42 -16.57
N GLY A 330 22.41 -21.86 -15.52
CA GLY A 330 22.77 -20.55 -14.96
C GLY A 330 22.28 -19.34 -15.76
N LYS A 331 21.60 -19.52 -16.89
CA LYS A 331 21.09 -18.43 -17.75
C LYS A 331 19.57 -18.44 -17.82
N TYR A 332 18.99 -17.24 -17.90
CA TYR A 332 17.57 -17.03 -18.06
C TYR A 332 17.16 -16.95 -19.53
N GLY A 333 15.97 -17.44 -19.81
CA GLY A 333 15.26 -17.37 -21.07
C GLY A 333 13.76 -17.28 -20.84
N VAL A 334 13.00 -17.15 -21.91
CA VAL A 334 11.53 -17.16 -21.87
C VAL A 334 11.03 -18.30 -22.75
N ILE A 335 10.09 -19.07 -22.23
CA ILE A 335 9.47 -20.21 -22.91
C ILE A 335 7.94 -20.09 -22.86
N ASP A 336 7.27 -20.79 -23.77
CA ASP A 336 5.83 -21.05 -23.62
C ASP A 336 5.55 -22.40 -22.95
N MET A 337 4.28 -22.75 -22.76
CA MET A 337 3.85 -24.03 -22.16
C MET A 337 4.24 -25.28 -22.97
N THR A 338 4.64 -25.12 -24.23
CA THR A 338 5.17 -26.21 -25.07
C THR A 338 6.70 -26.31 -24.98
N LYS A 339 7.33 -25.48 -24.16
CA LYS A 339 8.79 -25.30 -24.04
C LYS A 339 9.45 -24.65 -25.27
N ALA A 340 8.68 -24.04 -26.18
CA ALA A 340 9.25 -23.28 -27.28
C ALA A 340 9.92 -22.00 -26.73
N GLU A 341 11.19 -21.83 -27.07
CA GLU A 341 11.97 -20.65 -26.67
C GLU A 341 11.46 -19.41 -27.39
N LYS A 342 11.06 -18.39 -26.62
CA LYS A 342 10.64 -17.06 -27.09
C LYS A 342 11.78 -16.05 -26.97
N ILE A 343 12.54 -16.12 -25.85
CA ILE A 343 13.79 -15.39 -25.64
C ILE A 343 14.83 -16.43 -25.24
N PRO A 344 16.00 -16.47 -25.90
CA PRO A 344 17.00 -17.52 -25.69
C PRO A 344 17.63 -17.44 -24.29
N PHE A 345 18.15 -18.58 -23.79
CA PHE A 345 18.80 -18.70 -22.48
C PHE A 345 20.23 -18.13 -22.52
N ASN A 346 20.33 -16.81 -22.66
CA ASN A 346 21.61 -16.09 -22.78
C ASN A 346 21.82 -15.03 -21.68
N TYR A 347 20.79 -14.73 -20.90
CA TYR A 347 20.76 -13.60 -19.99
C TYR A 347 21.05 -13.98 -18.53
N ASN A 348 21.61 -13.05 -17.77
CA ASN A 348 21.85 -13.22 -16.34
C ASN A 348 20.58 -13.00 -15.50
N SER A 349 19.69 -12.17 -15.99
CA SER A 349 18.35 -12.00 -15.43
C SER A 349 17.35 -11.69 -16.54
N ILE A 350 16.08 -12.04 -16.30
CA ILE A 350 14.94 -11.56 -17.10
C ILE A 350 13.83 -11.20 -16.13
N SER A 351 13.25 -10.03 -16.33
CA SER A 351 12.01 -9.61 -15.65
C SER A 351 10.95 -9.21 -16.67
N TYR A 352 9.70 -9.25 -16.24
CA TYR A 352 8.56 -8.81 -17.03
C TYR A 352 7.85 -7.69 -16.32
N ASN A 353 7.70 -6.53 -16.98
CA ASN A 353 6.90 -5.42 -16.50
C ASN A 353 5.49 -5.53 -17.09
N GLU A 354 4.53 -5.87 -16.24
CA GLU A 354 3.14 -6.13 -16.67
C GLU A 354 2.42 -4.86 -17.16
N LYS A 355 2.67 -3.71 -16.54
CA LYS A 355 2.04 -2.45 -16.96
C LYS A 355 2.57 -1.95 -18.31
N ALA A 356 3.85 -2.12 -18.54
CA ALA A 356 4.50 -1.73 -19.80
C ALA A 356 4.40 -2.81 -20.89
N ASP A 357 4.05 -4.05 -20.55
CA ASP A 357 4.03 -5.26 -21.38
C ASP A 357 5.37 -5.50 -22.11
N ILE A 358 6.48 -5.36 -21.36
CA ILE A 358 7.85 -5.52 -21.85
C ILE A 358 8.64 -6.54 -21.03
N TYR A 359 9.58 -7.22 -21.68
CA TYR A 359 10.59 -8.04 -21.00
C TYR A 359 11.90 -7.26 -20.96
N ILE A 360 12.56 -7.30 -19.81
CA ILE A 360 13.87 -6.67 -19.55
C ILE A 360 14.85 -7.81 -19.29
N ALA A 361 15.84 -7.96 -20.15
CA ALA A 361 16.81 -9.05 -20.10
C ALA A 361 18.23 -8.48 -19.98
N ASP A 362 18.89 -8.75 -18.85
CA ASP A 362 20.21 -8.21 -18.54
C ASP A 362 21.31 -9.21 -18.87
N ASP A 363 22.36 -8.73 -19.53
CA ASP A 363 23.58 -9.49 -19.81
C ASP A 363 24.56 -9.45 -18.62
N GLU A 364 25.73 -10.08 -18.78
CA GLU A 364 26.78 -10.11 -17.76
C GLU A 364 27.47 -8.74 -17.53
N ASN A 365 27.29 -7.78 -18.43
CA ASN A 365 27.84 -6.42 -18.36
C ASN A 365 26.78 -5.40 -17.89
N PHE A 366 25.65 -5.86 -17.38
CA PHE A 366 24.52 -5.03 -16.96
C PHE A 366 23.88 -4.21 -18.10
N ASN A 367 24.05 -4.62 -19.37
CA ASN A 367 23.24 -4.08 -20.43
C ASN A 367 21.91 -4.79 -20.47
N SER A 368 20.85 -4.01 -20.50
CA SER A 368 19.48 -4.52 -20.64
C SER A 368 19.05 -4.53 -22.10
N THR A 369 18.62 -5.69 -22.59
CA THR A 369 17.88 -5.77 -23.84
C THR A 369 16.39 -5.78 -23.53
N LEU A 370 15.66 -4.83 -24.09
CA LEU A 370 14.22 -4.70 -23.93
C LEU A 370 13.51 -5.39 -25.08
N PHE A 371 12.57 -6.27 -24.75
CA PHE A 371 11.73 -6.97 -25.71
C PHE A 371 10.28 -6.52 -25.59
N ASN A 372 9.60 -6.40 -26.71
CA ASN A 372 8.15 -6.18 -26.71
C ASN A 372 7.38 -7.48 -26.37
N SER A 373 6.06 -7.37 -26.30
CA SER A 373 5.16 -8.49 -26.02
C SER A 373 5.21 -9.64 -27.04
N ASN A 374 5.77 -9.40 -28.23
CA ASN A 374 5.98 -10.39 -29.28
C ASN A 374 7.38 -11.02 -29.23
N PHE A 375 8.17 -10.73 -28.17
CA PHE A 375 9.53 -11.22 -27.95
C PHE A 375 10.55 -10.70 -28.97
N GLU A 376 10.26 -9.57 -29.60
CA GLU A 376 11.21 -8.90 -30.51
C GLU A 376 12.09 -7.96 -29.69
N ALA A 377 13.41 -8.10 -29.82
CA ALA A 377 14.36 -7.15 -29.24
C ALA A 377 14.22 -5.79 -29.89
N LYS A 378 14.06 -4.75 -29.09
CA LYS A 378 13.82 -3.38 -29.53
C LYS A 378 14.99 -2.45 -29.23
N ILE A 379 15.51 -2.49 -28.02
CA ILE A 379 16.55 -1.57 -27.55
C ILE A 379 17.52 -2.33 -26.66
N THR A 380 18.81 -2.00 -26.76
CA THR A 380 19.83 -2.50 -25.83
C THR A 380 20.65 -1.32 -25.31
N GLY A 381 20.85 -1.27 -24.00
CA GLY A 381 21.60 -0.23 -23.32
C GLY A 381 21.58 -0.40 -21.80
N ILE A 382 22.02 0.59 -21.06
CA ILE A 382 21.93 0.61 -19.59
C ILE A 382 20.57 1.18 -19.22
N LEU A 383 19.66 0.31 -18.78
CA LEU A 383 18.33 0.72 -18.33
C LEU A 383 18.46 1.49 -17.01
N THR A 384 17.91 2.70 -16.96
CA THR A 384 17.91 3.54 -15.77
C THR A 384 16.55 3.62 -15.11
N ASP A 385 15.46 3.56 -15.90
CA ASP A 385 14.11 3.63 -15.35
C ASP A 385 13.05 3.07 -16.30
N VAL A 386 11.96 2.57 -15.73
CA VAL A 386 10.69 2.25 -16.42
C VAL A 386 9.58 2.85 -15.60
N ASP A 387 9.26 4.12 -15.88
CA ASP A 387 8.17 4.81 -15.20
C ASP A 387 6.83 4.41 -15.82
N THR A 388 6.09 3.57 -15.10
CA THR A 388 4.80 3.05 -15.56
C THR A 388 3.65 4.03 -15.36
N ASP A 389 3.83 5.05 -14.55
CA ASP A 389 2.81 6.07 -14.29
C ASP A 389 2.94 7.23 -15.28
N ALA A 390 4.17 7.65 -15.58
CA ALA A 390 4.44 8.62 -16.65
C ALA A 390 4.52 7.99 -18.06
N GLY A 391 4.60 6.66 -18.15
CA GLY A 391 4.52 5.93 -19.41
C GLY A 391 5.78 5.95 -20.26
N TYR A 392 6.98 5.97 -19.64
CA TYR A 392 8.23 6.00 -20.38
C TYR A 392 9.28 4.97 -19.90
N ILE A 393 10.25 4.75 -20.78
CA ILE A 393 11.48 4.01 -20.53
C ILE A 393 12.63 4.98 -20.66
N LYS A 394 13.50 5.04 -19.67
CA LYS A 394 14.76 5.81 -19.69
C LYS A 394 15.95 4.85 -19.78
N ILE A 395 16.75 4.99 -20.82
CA ILE A 395 17.87 4.07 -21.11
C ILE A 395 19.06 4.83 -21.68
N VAL A 396 20.27 4.46 -21.29
CA VAL A 396 21.50 5.00 -21.85
C VAL A 396 21.97 4.08 -22.98
N VAL A 397 22.08 4.63 -24.19
CA VAL A 397 22.57 3.93 -25.39
C VAL A 397 23.84 4.60 -25.86
N GLY A 398 24.98 3.94 -25.67
CA GLY A 398 26.29 4.59 -25.82
C GLY A 398 26.49 5.64 -24.73
N ASP A 399 26.70 6.90 -25.12
CA ASP A 399 26.85 8.04 -24.20
C ASP A 399 25.55 8.86 -24.07
N ASP A 400 24.49 8.50 -24.79
CA ASP A 400 23.25 9.27 -24.87
C ASP A 400 22.18 8.68 -23.98
N THR A 401 21.57 9.49 -23.10
CA THR A 401 20.34 9.17 -22.43
C THR A 401 19.17 9.36 -23.39
N ARG A 402 18.37 8.31 -23.55
CA ARG A 402 17.21 8.31 -24.45
C ARG A 402 15.96 7.89 -23.71
N PHE A 403 14.85 8.38 -24.20
CA PHE A 403 13.52 8.10 -23.67
C PHE A 403 12.65 7.47 -24.74
N TYR A 404 11.84 6.49 -24.34
CA TYR A 404 10.93 5.78 -25.22
C TYR A 404 9.59 5.60 -24.51
N ASN A 405 8.49 5.62 -25.26
CA ASN A 405 7.24 5.09 -24.73
C ASN A 405 7.25 3.54 -24.76
N PHE A 406 6.22 2.91 -24.20
CA PHE A 406 6.12 1.44 -24.16
C PHE A 406 5.90 0.77 -25.53
N ARG A 407 5.72 1.57 -26.61
CA ARG A 407 5.75 1.09 -28.00
C ARG A 407 7.13 1.19 -28.63
N PHE A 408 8.14 1.61 -27.86
CA PHE A 408 9.51 1.85 -28.30
C PHE A 408 9.66 2.98 -29.32
N GLU A 409 8.74 3.93 -29.31
CA GLU A 409 8.86 5.20 -30.06
C GLU A 409 9.68 6.15 -29.22
N GLU A 410 10.76 6.71 -29.81
CA GLU A 410 11.61 7.68 -29.12
C GLU A 410 10.85 8.97 -28.82
N LYS A 411 11.03 9.49 -27.63
CA LYS A 411 10.41 10.71 -27.10
C LYS A 411 11.49 11.71 -26.73
N SER A 412 11.18 12.99 -26.85
CA SER A 412 12.03 14.03 -26.29
C SER A 412 11.83 14.11 -24.77
N ASP A 413 12.83 14.62 -24.06
CA ASP A 413 12.74 14.94 -22.64
C ASP A 413 11.49 15.79 -22.33
N LYS A 414 11.16 16.72 -23.23
CA LYS A 414 9.99 17.61 -23.12
C LYS A 414 8.65 16.86 -23.23
N ASP A 415 8.60 15.81 -24.05
CA ASP A 415 7.35 15.02 -24.22
C ASP A 415 7.04 14.13 -22.99
N ILE A 416 8.06 13.81 -22.20
CA ILE A 416 7.95 12.94 -21.04
C ILE A 416 7.57 13.74 -19.79
N LEU A 417 8.10 14.96 -19.70
CA LEU A 417 7.81 15.89 -18.60
C LEU A 417 6.42 16.56 -18.70
N THR A 418 5.52 16.04 -19.54
CA THR A 418 4.20 16.68 -19.81
C THR A 418 3.22 16.67 -18.63
N THR A 419 3.52 15.96 -17.54
CA THR A 419 2.79 16.11 -16.27
C THR A 419 3.30 17.29 -15.45
N ASN A 420 4.54 17.75 -15.67
CA ASN A 420 5.08 18.91 -15.02
C ASN A 420 4.71 20.16 -15.82
N THR A 421 4.08 21.10 -15.15
CA THR A 421 3.72 22.40 -15.73
C THR A 421 4.84 23.42 -15.55
N LEU A 422 5.75 23.17 -14.60
CA LEU A 422 6.88 24.03 -14.30
C LEU A 422 8.18 23.24 -14.39
N PHE A 423 9.21 23.84 -14.99
CA PHE A 423 10.53 23.28 -15.16
C PHE A 423 11.52 24.09 -14.34
N LEU A 424 12.32 23.39 -13.54
CA LEU A 424 13.37 24.01 -12.73
C LEU A 424 14.38 24.69 -13.64
N SER A 425 14.71 25.94 -13.33
CA SER A 425 15.67 26.74 -14.08
C SER A 425 16.55 27.52 -13.12
N LYS A 426 17.81 27.81 -13.56
CA LYS A 426 18.77 28.54 -12.76
C LYS A 426 19.32 29.76 -13.56
N LYS A 427 19.36 30.93 -12.92
CA LYS A 427 19.90 32.14 -13.47
C LYS A 427 20.59 32.94 -12.38
N ASP A 428 21.78 33.46 -12.67
CA ASP A 428 22.58 34.30 -11.76
C ASP A 428 22.79 33.70 -10.35
N GLY A 429 22.88 32.34 -10.30
CA GLY A 429 23.08 31.61 -9.06
C GLY A 429 21.79 31.28 -8.29
N LYS A 430 20.63 31.81 -8.68
CA LYS A 430 19.32 31.57 -8.06
C LYS A 430 18.47 30.65 -8.91
N PHE A 431 17.59 29.92 -8.27
CA PHE A 431 16.61 29.02 -8.87
C PHE A 431 15.25 29.70 -9.03
N GLY A 432 14.57 29.37 -10.09
CA GLY A 432 13.20 29.75 -10.43
C GLY A 432 12.57 28.68 -11.31
N PHE A 433 11.40 28.91 -11.84
CA PHE A 433 10.71 27.95 -12.69
C PHE A 433 10.18 28.62 -13.96
N VAL A 434 10.27 27.86 -15.04
CA VAL A 434 9.78 28.27 -16.36
C VAL A 434 8.70 27.30 -16.83
N ASP A 435 7.84 27.76 -17.75
CA ASP A 435 6.90 26.87 -18.44
C ASP A 435 7.62 26.06 -19.56
N LYS A 436 6.87 25.20 -20.24
CA LYS A 436 7.36 24.40 -21.37
C LYS A 436 7.94 25.22 -22.54
N ASP A 437 7.53 26.47 -22.64
CA ASP A 437 7.97 27.39 -23.69
C ASP A 437 9.16 28.26 -23.26
N GLY A 438 9.62 28.08 -22.01
CA GLY A 438 10.74 28.78 -21.42
C GLY A 438 10.39 30.15 -20.82
N ASN A 439 9.11 30.49 -20.71
CA ASN A 439 8.68 31.71 -20.04
C ASN A 439 8.81 31.57 -18.52
N VAL A 440 9.30 32.60 -17.84
CA VAL A 440 9.45 32.59 -16.39
C VAL A 440 8.07 32.63 -15.74
N VAL A 441 7.77 31.63 -14.94
CA VAL A 441 6.54 31.53 -14.13
C VAL A 441 6.85 31.88 -12.67
N VAL A 442 7.99 31.41 -12.15
CA VAL A 442 8.48 31.75 -10.81
C VAL A 442 9.85 32.41 -10.97
N ASP A 443 9.99 33.61 -10.45
CA ASP A 443 11.22 34.38 -10.53
C ASP A 443 12.41 33.64 -9.89
N TYR A 444 13.62 33.97 -10.34
CA TYR A 444 14.88 33.40 -9.84
C TYR A 444 15.26 33.99 -8.47
N ILE A 445 14.51 33.62 -7.44
CA ILE A 445 14.66 34.16 -6.08
C ILE A 445 15.12 33.14 -5.04
N TYR A 446 15.09 31.85 -5.37
CA TYR A 446 15.41 30.78 -4.45
C TYR A 446 16.89 30.41 -4.44
N ASP A 447 17.42 30.04 -3.28
CA ASP A 447 18.81 29.61 -3.10
C ASP A 447 19.03 28.22 -3.65
N ASP A 448 17.99 27.36 -3.54
CA ASP A 448 17.92 26.00 -4.02
C ASP A 448 16.47 25.62 -4.33
N ALA A 449 16.24 24.60 -5.15
CA ALA A 449 14.91 24.09 -5.43
C ALA A 449 14.99 22.68 -6.02
N THR A 450 13.89 21.91 -5.89
CA THR A 450 13.72 20.62 -6.52
C THR A 450 12.89 20.74 -7.79
N GLU A 451 12.98 19.75 -8.67
CA GLU A 451 12.00 19.60 -9.73
C GLU A 451 10.62 19.30 -9.14
N GLN A 452 9.56 19.54 -9.89
CA GLN A 452 8.22 19.16 -9.49
C GLN A 452 8.11 17.64 -9.37
N ASN A 453 7.43 17.19 -8.32
CA ASN A 453 7.05 15.80 -8.19
C ASN A 453 5.86 15.46 -9.12
N GLN A 454 5.48 14.19 -9.16
CA GLN A 454 4.37 13.68 -9.99
C GLN A 454 3.00 14.33 -9.69
N TYR A 455 2.87 15.06 -8.60
CA TYR A 455 1.66 15.75 -8.14
C TYR A 455 1.72 17.26 -8.41
N GLY A 456 2.79 17.74 -9.04
CA GLY A 456 2.95 19.14 -9.43
C GLY A 456 3.49 20.06 -8.33
N TYR A 457 4.10 19.53 -7.27
CA TYR A 457 4.69 20.32 -6.19
C TYR A 457 6.21 20.26 -6.22
N ALA A 458 6.85 21.38 -5.88
CA ALA A 458 8.31 21.50 -5.80
C ALA A 458 8.75 22.08 -4.45
N GLY A 459 9.86 21.59 -3.92
CA GLY A 459 10.53 22.22 -2.80
C GLY A 459 11.28 23.46 -3.25
N VAL A 460 11.27 24.53 -2.44
CA VAL A 460 12.01 25.76 -2.69
C VAL A 460 12.72 26.20 -1.41
N LYS A 461 13.99 26.63 -1.55
CA LYS A 461 14.82 27.09 -0.44
C LYS A 461 15.05 28.58 -0.54
N LYS A 462 14.80 29.34 0.53
CA LYS A 462 15.06 30.76 0.61
C LYS A 462 15.63 31.10 1.96
N ASP A 463 16.71 31.90 1.97
CA ASP A 463 17.41 32.28 3.19
C ASP A 463 17.80 31.08 4.07
N GLY A 464 18.23 29.97 3.41
CA GLY A 464 18.63 28.74 4.08
C GLY A 464 17.51 27.79 4.45
N LYS A 465 16.21 28.17 4.32
CA LYS A 465 15.05 27.39 4.77
C LYS A 465 14.21 26.89 3.62
N TRP A 466 13.64 25.70 3.80
CA TRP A 466 12.79 25.06 2.82
C TRP A 466 11.30 25.37 3.02
N GLY A 467 10.60 25.49 1.91
CA GLY A 467 9.16 25.54 1.75
C GLY A 467 8.73 24.79 0.51
N SER A 468 7.52 25.02 0.03
CA SER A 468 7.02 24.37 -1.19
C SER A 468 6.12 25.28 -2.02
N ILE A 469 6.06 25.00 -3.32
CA ILE A 469 5.18 25.66 -4.30
C ILE A 469 4.31 24.62 -5.03
N ASP A 470 3.16 25.07 -5.51
CA ASP A 470 2.24 24.28 -6.35
C ASP A 470 2.64 24.32 -7.84
N SER A 471 1.86 23.64 -8.69
CA SER A 471 2.03 23.58 -10.14
C SER A 471 1.82 24.92 -10.85
N LYS A 472 1.34 25.95 -10.17
CA LYS A 472 1.18 27.32 -10.69
C LYS A 472 2.27 28.27 -10.19
N GLY A 473 3.18 27.78 -9.32
CA GLY A 473 4.22 28.56 -8.69
C GLY A 473 3.76 29.34 -7.44
N ASN A 474 2.57 29.07 -6.93
CA ASN A 474 2.12 29.66 -5.68
C ASN A 474 2.81 29.00 -4.49
N VAL A 475 3.22 29.79 -3.51
CA VAL A 475 3.76 29.27 -2.25
C VAL A 475 2.66 28.55 -1.48
N VAL A 476 2.87 27.27 -1.21
CA VAL A 476 1.98 26.42 -0.41
C VAL A 476 2.45 26.37 1.03
N GLN A 477 3.76 26.22 1.21
CA GLN A 477 4.42 26.33 2.51
C GLN A 477 5.52 27.39 2.44
N GLU A 478 5.48 28.34 3.35
CA GLU A 478 6.53 29.33 3.45
C GLU A 478 7.86 28.69 3.79
N PRO A 479 8.98 29.20 3.26
CA PRO A 479 10.32 28.70 3.56
C PRO A 479 10.72 29.00 5.01
N VAL A 480 10.35 28.11 5.93
CA VAL A 480 10.59 28.25 7.38
C VAL A 480 11.29 27.02 7.98
N TYR A 481 11.45 25.92 7.22
CA TYR A 481 11.97 24.66 7.72
C TYR A 481 13.42 24.44 7.36
N GLU A 482 14.23 24.01 8.33
CA GLU A 482 15.55 23.44 8.10
C GLU A 482 15.43 21.95 7.85
N LEU A 483 15.58 21.56 6.61
CA LEU A 483 15.51 20.17 6.16
C LEU A 483 16.81 19.81 5.48
N ASP A 484 17.31 18.59 5.72
CA ASP A 484 18.28 17.99 4.83
C ASP A 484 17.58 17.40 3.58
N ASP A 485 18.35 17.00 2.59
CA ASP A 485 17.83 16.49 1.32
C ASP A 485 16.95 15.25 1.51
N TYR A 486 17.19 14.46 2.54
CA TYR A 486 16.43 13.27 2.86
C TYR A 486 15.04 13.60 3.38
N LEU A 487 14.94 14.56 4.28
CA LEU A 487 13.65 14.99 4.89
C LEU A 487 12.80 15.81 3.93
N LEU A 488 13.40 16.46 2.93
CA LEU A 488 12.67 17.24 1.95
C LEU A 488 11.65 16.41 1.17
N VAL A 489 11.99 15.19 0.78
CA VAL A 489 11.06 14.29 0.08
C VAL A 489 9.88 13.92 0.97
N ASP A 490 10.14 13.64 2.24
CA ASP A 490 9.10 13.34 3.24
C ASP A 490 8.20 14.56 3.48
N PHE A 491 8.79 15.75 3.64
CA PHE A 491 8.06 17.00 3.80
C PHE A 491 7.10 17.27 2.63
N ILE A 492 7.60 17.23 1.39
CA ILE A 492 6.78 17.46 0.19
C ILE A 492 5.69 16.41 0.09
N GLY A 493 6.03 15.14 0.32
CA GLY A 493 5.07 14.04 0.28
C GLY A 493 3.95 14.21 1.28
N ARG A 494 4.26 14.55 2.54
CA ARG A 494 3.27 14.74 3.59
C ARG A 494 2.32 15.89 3.32
N TRP A 495 2.87 17.03 2.99
CA TRP A 495 2.09 18.24 2.76
C TRP A 495 1.15 18.14 1.56
N HIS A 496 1.51 17.36 0.56
CA HIS A 496 0.80 17.36 -0.71
C HIS A 496 0.09 16.07 -1.06
N LEU A 497 0.48 14.94 -0.43
CA LEU A 497 -0.11 13.64 -0.77
C LEU A 497 -1.06 13.09 0.27
N GLY A 498 -1.03 13.62 1.49
CA GLY A 498 -1.80 13.09 2.60
C GLY A 498 -1.53 11.63 2.91
N LYS A 499 -0.39 11.14 2.50
CA LYS A 499 0.02 9.79 2.81
C LYS A 499 0.80 9.77 4.11
N ASP A 500 0.53 8.78 4.90
CA ASP A 500 1.35 8.43 6.03
C ASP A 500 2.72 8.01 5.54
N LEU A 501 3.68 8.92 5.73
CA LEU A 501 5.08 8.59 5.64
C LEU A 501 5.56 8.22 7.05
N ASN A 502 6.56 7.35 7.14
CA ASN A 502 7.04 6.82 8.42
C ASN A 502 7.68 7.89 9.31
N SER A 503 8.21 8.94 8.71
CA SER A 503 8.76 10.09 9.41
C SER A 503 7.79 11.26 9.30
N ASN A 504 7.45 11.88 10.41
CA ASN A 504 6.57 13.04 10.47
C ASN A 504 7.17 14.17 11.30
N TYR A 505 8.45 14.43 11.10
CA TYR A 505 9.13 15.55 11.74
C TYR A 505 9.78 16.48 10.72
N TYR A 506 9.99 17.73 11.13
CA TYR A 506 10.67 18.77 10.36
C TYR A 506 11.59 19.55 11.27
N ASN A 507 12.75 19.95 10.74
CA ASN A 507 13.63 20.86 11.43
C ASN A 507 13.15 22.30 11.19
N LYS A 508 13.00 23.03 12.27
CA LYS A 508 12.58 24.42 12.27
C LYS A 508 13.45 25.21 13.24
N GLU A 509 14.04 26.31 12.83
CA GLU A 509 14.71 27.28 13.71
C GLU A 509 13.78 28.29 14.32
#